data_024a3faef443b733054695159e7ddbef
#
_entry.id   024a3faef443b733054695159e7ddbef
#
_cell.length_a   1.000
_cell.length_b   1.000
_cell.length_c   1.000
_cell.angle_alpha   90.00
_cell.angle_beta   90.00
_cell.angle_gamma   90.00
#
_symmetry.space_group_name_H-M   'P 1'
#
loop_
_entity.id
_entity.type
_entity.pdbx_description
1 polymer ?
#
loop_
_entity_poly.entity_id
_entity_poly.type
_entity_poly.pdbx_seq_one_letter_code
_entity_poly.pdbx_strand_id
1 'polypeptide(L)'
;MGTSRSKLILMVVVLGISASAILVRFSQAPSGVLAVYRLGWTVLLLLPVVLLRYRAELKRVTRRDVLLCAASGICLAIHFLAWFESLRLTSVSVSTVLVSTEVIFTAIGFALFLKGKIPRLGVAAILLAFGGSAVLALSGGAEAGALSGNLLALAAAVASALYTLIGRVQRGHLSTAVYTFLTYLACFVTLVVLTAGSGTPLVGWGARELFMGLALAVLCTLLGHSLFSWCLKYLSPSYVSAAKLCEPVFSTLAAIPLFHEVPTPLQLIGGVIVLGSVLLYTRAERPETDE
;
A
#
# COMPACT_ATOMS: atom_id res chain seq x y z
N MET A 1 26.64 -5.40 -4.63
CA MET A 1 26.02 -6.04 -3.44
C MET A 1 25.38 -7.34 -3.93
N GLY A 2 25.61 -8.50 -3.28
CA GLY A 2 25.16 -9.79 -3.81
C GLY A 2 23.63 -9.93 -3.77
N THR A 3 23.08 -10.59 -4.78
CA THR A 3 21.64 -10.88 -4.95
C THR A 3 21.00 -11.51 -3.71
N SER A 4 21.74 -12.34 -2.98
CA SER A 4 21.29 -12.97 -1.72
C SER A 4 20.97 -11.96 -0.61
N ARG A 5 21.77 -10.89 -0.47
CA ARG A 5 21.53 -9.85 0.55
C ARG A 5 20.27 -9.04 0.23
N SER A 6 20.03 -8.73 -1.05
CA SER A 6 18.82 -8.02 -1.48
C SER A 6 17.55 -8.87 -1.26
N LYS A 7 17.63 -10.18 -1.44
CA LYS A 7 16.52 -11.12 -1.15
C LYS A 7 16.22 -11.18 0.35
N LEU A 8 17.25 -11.22 1.21
CA LEU A 8 17.06 -11.22 2.67
C LEU A 8 16.42 -9.91 3.14
N ILE A 9 16.88 -8.78 2.63
CA ILE A 9 16.28 -7.46 2.92
C ILE A 9 14.80 -7.45 2.50
N LEU A 10 14.49 -7.96 1.32
CA LEU A 10 13.12 -8.04 0.82
C LEU A 10 12.21 -8.87 1.75
N MET A 11 12.70 -9.99 2.30
CA MET A 11 11.94 -10.77 3.28
C MET A 11 11.65 -9.98 4.56
N VAL A 12 12.65 -9.28 5.09
CA VAL A 12 12.47 -8.42 6.28
C VAL A 12 11.45 -7.31 6.00
N VAL A 13 11.50 -6.73 4.82
CA VAL A 13 10.56 -5.69 4.37
C VAL A 13 9.13 -6.22 4.31
N VAL A 14 8.94 -7.40 3.72
CA VAL A 14 7.61 -8.04 3.62
C VAL A 14 7.03 -8.31 5.00
N LEU A 15 7.82 -8.86 5.93
CA LEU A 15 7.40 -9.07 7.31
C LEU A 15 7.02 -7.74 8.00
N GLY A 16 7.81 -6.69 7.79
CA GLY A 16 7.53 -5.35 8.33
C GLY A 16 6.21 -4.77 7.81
N ILE A 17 5.93 -4.92 6.51
CA ILE A 17 4.68 -4.46 5.91
C ILE A 17 3.51 -5.29 6.42
N SER A 18 3.66 -6.61 6.52
CA SER A 18 2.61 -7.52 7.03
C SER A 18 2.14 -7.16 8.44
N ALA A 19 3.02 -6.59 9.26
CA ALA A 19 2.66 -6.09 10.59
C ALA A 19 1.68 -4.89 10.53
N SER A 20 1.55 -4.20 9.39
CA SER A 20 0.71 -3.01 9.28
C SER A 20 -0.76 -3.29 9.56
N ALA A 21 -1.34 -4.33 8.96
CA ALA A 21 -2.73 -4.71 9.18
C ALA A 21 -3.00 -5.05 10.66
N ILE A 22 -2.05 -5.73 11.30
CA ILE A 22 -2.13 -6.12 12.71
C ILE A 22 -2.06 -4.89 13.62
N LEU A 23 -1.12 -3.97 13.39
CA LEU A 23 -1.00 -2.73 14.16
C LEU A 23 -2.24 -1.85 14.02
N VAL A 24 -2.81 -1.75 12.81
CA VAL A 24 -4.05 -1.01 12.57
C VAL A 24 -5.21 -1.63 13.34
N ARG A 25 -5.32 -2.96 13.36
CA ARG A 25 -6.38 -3.67 14.10
C ARG A 25 -6.28 -3.52 15.62
N PHE A 26 -5.05 -3.41 16.15
CA PHE A 26 -4.82 -3.16 17.57
C PHE A 26 -5.06 -1.71 17.99
N SER A 27 -5.06 -0.76 17.08
CA SER A 27 -5.31 0.65 17.36
C SER A 27 -6.77 0.89 17.74
N GLN A 28 -6.98 1.69 18.77
CA GLN A 28 -8.30 2.16 19.22
C GLN A 28 -8.65 3.55 18.67
N ALA A 29 -7.66 4.27 18.12
CA ALA A 29 -7.89 5.56 17.50
C ALA A 29 -8.66 5.41 16.19
N PRO A 30 -9.51 6.37 15.79
CA PRO A 30 -10.13 6.37 14.47
C PRO A 30 -9.11 6.23 13.35
N SER A 31 -9.51 5.59 12.24
CA SER A 31 -8.63 5.31 11.09
C SER A 31 -7.90 6.54 10.59
N GLY A 32 -8.58 7.70 10.52
CA GLY A 32 -7.98 8.97 10.13
C GLY A 32 -6.89 9.45 11.08
N VAL A 33 -7.13 9.35 12.39
CA VAL A 33 -6.15 9.77 13.42
C VAL A 33 -4.89 8.91 13.37
N LEU A 34 -5.06 7.59 13.28
CA LEU A 34 -3.91 6.67 13.18
C LEU A 34 -3.10 6.93 11.90
N ALA A 35 -3.77 7.20 10.77
CA ALA A 35 -3.10 7.57 9.53
C ALA A 35 -2.36 8.91 9.64
N VAL A 36 -2.96 9.91 10.31
CA VAL A 36 -2.29 11.21 10.61
C VAL A 36 -1.03 10.97 11.45
N TYR A 37 -1.10 10.16 12.50
CA TYR A 37 0.08 9.87 13.34
C TYR A 37 1.17 9.13 12.54
N ARG A 38 0.80 8.12 11.74
CA ARG A 38 1.72 7.41 10.84
C ARG A 38 2.47 8.37 9.92
N LEU A 39 1.74 9.21 9.20
CA LEU A 39 2.34 10.11 8.20
C LEU A 39 3.05 11.30 8.87
N GLY A 40 2.54 11.80 10.00
CA GLY A 40 3.20 12.84 10.79
C GLY A 40 4.59 12.41 11.24
N TRP A 41 4.73 11.23 11.85
CA TRP A 41 6.03 10.66 12.21
C TRP A 41 6.91 10.41 10.98
N THR A 42 6.33 9.92 9.88
CA THR A 42 7.10 9.68 8.65
C THR A 42 7.71 10.97 8.11
N VAL A 43 6.92 12.04 8.02
CA VAL A 43 7.39 13.36 7.55
C VAL A 43 8.43 13.93 8.51
N LEU A 44 8.19 13.85 9.82
CA LEU A 44 9.11 14.35 10.85
C LEU A 44 10.49 13.66 10.77
N LEU A 45 10.51 12.34 10.56
CA LEU A 45 11.75 11.57 10.45
C LEU A 45 12.47 11.78 9.11
N LEU A 46 11.74 12.01 8.00
CA LEU A 46 12.34 12.28 6.70
C LEU A 46 12.85 13.72 6.56
N LEU A 47 12.22 14.68 7.24
CA LEU A 47 12.51 16.09 7.11
C LEU A 47 14.01 16.42 7.27
N PRO A 48 14.72 16.00 8.35
CA PRO A 48 16.14 16.28 8.51
C PRO A 48 16.97 15.66 7.38
N VAL A 49 16.64 14.46 6.93
CA VAL A 49 17.36 13.77 5.85
C VAL A 49 17.27 14.57 4.55
N VAL A 50 16.06 15.04 4.19
CA VAL A 50 15.83 15.80 2.96
C VAL A 50 16.48 17.17 3.03
N LEU A 51 16.37 17.87 4.16
CA LEU A 51 16.96 19.21 4.32
C LEU A 51 18.50 19.18 4.37
N LEU A 52 19.11 18.13 4.91
CA LEU A 52 20.55 18.02 5.03
C LEU A 52 21.21 17.45 3.76
N ARG A 53 20.60 16.43 3.13
CA ARG A 53 21.23 15.71 2.02
C ARG A 53 20.66 16.04 0.63
N TYR A 54 19.41 16.50 0.55
CA TYR A 54 18.68 16.69 -0.72
C TYR A 54 18.22 18.13 -0.93
N ARG A 55 18.72 19.10 -0.14
CA ARG A 55 18.34 20.51 -0.24
C ARG A 55 18.55 21.09 -1.64
N ALA A 56 19.62 20.71 -2.34
CA ALA A 56 19.91 21.20 -3.68
C ALA A 56 18.86 20.70 -4.70
N GLU A 57 18.44 19.46 -4.58
CA GLU A 57 17.38 18.88 -5.42
C GLU A 57 16.03 19.52 -5.09
N LEU A 58 15.70 19.67 -3.82
CA LEU A 58 14.45 20.28 -3.37
C LEU A 58 14.23 21.70 -3.97
N LYS A 59 15.34 22.48 -4.11
CA LYS A 59 15.28 23.79 -4.75
C LYS A 59 15.02 23.77 -6.25
N ARG A 60 15.22 22.62 -6.92
CA ARG A 60 15.00 22.44 -8.36
C ARG A 60 13.62 21.85 -8.69
N VAL A 61 12.85 21.49 -7.67
CA VAL A 61 11.49 20.94 -7.82
C VAL A 61 10.61 21.98 -8.50
N THR A 62 9.95 21.60 -9.58
CA THR A 62 9.06 22.46 -10.37
C THR A 62 7.65 22.49 -9.78
N ARG A 63 6.83 23.47 -10.18
CA ARG A 63 5.40 23.50 -9.81
C ARG A 63 4.65 22.25 -10.25
N ARG A 64 5.00 21.70 -11.43
CA ARG A 64 4.41 20.47 -11.94
C ARG A 64 4.73 19.28 -11.03
N ASP A 65 5.97 19.20 -10.56
CA ASP A 65 6.38 18.13 -9.63
C ASP A 65 5.61 18.21 -8.31
N VAL A 66 5.46 19.42 -7.76
CA VAL A 66 4.68 19.64 -6.54
C VAL A 66 3.23 19.20 -6.73
N LEU A 67 2.59 19.58 -7.85
CA LEU A 67 1.21 19.19 -8.14
C LEU A 67 1.06 17.67 -8.30
N LEU A 68 1.98 17.02 -8.99
CA LEU A 68 1.95 15.55 -9.16
C LEU A 68 2.24 14.83 -7.84
N CYS A 69 3.20 15.29 -7.03
CA CYS A 69 3.44 14.76 -5.70
C CYS A 69 2.22 14.98 -4.78
N ALA A 70 1.55 16.13 -4.88
CA ALA A 70 0.32 16.40 -4.14
C ALA A 70 -0.82 15.48 -4.57
N ALA A 71 -1.04 15.29 -5.86
CA ALA A 71 -2.03 14.32 -6.37
C ALA A 71 -1.72 12.89 -5.90
N SER A 72 -0.45 12.49 -5.96
CA SER A 72 0.03 11.20 -5.43
C SER A 72 -0.23 11.07 -3.92
N GLY A 73 0.02 12.13 -3.15
CA GLY A 73 -0.24 12.18 -1.71
C GLY A 73 -1.73 12.11 -1.36
N ILE A 74 -2.60 12.76 -2.14
CA ILE A 74 -4.06 12.66 -1.99
C ILE A 74 -4.52 11.22 -2.25
N CYS A 75 -4.06 10.59 -3.33
CA CYS A 75 -4.36 9.18 -3.60
C CYS A 75 -3.90 8.28 -2.46
N LEU A 76 -2.72 8.50 -1.92
CA LEU A 76 -2.19 7.73 -0.78
C LEU A 76 -3.00 7.97 0.49
N ALA A 77 -3.50 9.19 0.73
CA ALA A 77 -4.37 9.50 1.87
C ALA A 77 -5.70 8.73 1.77
N ILE A 78 -6.33 8.73 0.60
CA ILE A 78 -7.55 7.97 0.32
C ILE A 78 -7.30 6.47 0.53
N HIS A 79 -6.16 5.96 0.03
CA HIS A 79 -5.75 4.57 0.25
C HIS A 79 -5.71 4.22 1.75
N PHE A 80 -5.01 5.01 2.57
CA PHE A 80 -4.89 4.71 4.01
C PHE A 80 -6.22 4.80 4.73
N LEU A 81 -7.04 5.82 4.46
CA LEU A 81 -8.35 5.95 5.09
C LEU A 81 -9.25 4.76 4.73
N ALA A 82 -9.36 4.44 3.44
CA ALA A 82 -10.19 3.35 2.97
C ALA A 82 -9.69 1.98 3.47
N TRP A 83 -8.37 1.75 3.45
CA TRP A 83 -7.81 0.47 3.90
C TRP A 83 -7.92 0.29 5.42
N PHE A 84 -7.61 1.32 6.22
CA PHE A 84 -7.70 1.23 7.67
C PHE A 84 -9.15 1.03 8.12
N GLU A 85 -10.10 1.68 7.45
CA GLU A 85 -11.51 1.48 7.71
C GLU A 85 -11.99 0.08 7.26
N SER A 86 -11.52 -0.40 6.11
CA SER A 86 -11.76 -1.77 5.66
C SER A 86 -11.35 -2.80 6.72
N LEU A 87 -10.15 -2.66 7.31
CA LEU A 87 -9.65 -3.56 8.37
C LEU A 87 -10.53 -3.57 9.64
N ARG A 88 -11.41 -2.57 9.83
CA ARG A 88 -12.37 -2.52 10.94
C ARG A 88 -13.69 -3.18 10.62
N LEU A 89 -14.05 -3.23 9.34
CA LEU A 89 -15.36 -3.66 8.85
C LEU A 89 -15.35 -5.08 8.27
N THR A 90 -14.17 -5.61 7.91
CA THR A 90 -14.02 -6.98 7.39
C THR A 90 -12.80 -7.66 8.01
N SER A 91 -12.60 -8.97 7.72
CA SER A 91 -11.45 -9.69 8.26
C SER A 91 -10.12 -9.20 7.68
N VAL A 92 -9.05 -9.36 8.45
CA VAL A 92 -7.68 -9.01 8.02
C VAL A 92 -7.32 -9.74 6.72
N SER A 93 -7.65 -11.03 6.61
CA SER A 93 -7.35 -11.83 5.42
C SER A 93 -8.07 -11.30 4.18
N VAL A 94 -9.35 -11.00 4.25
CA VAL A 94 -10.11 -10.49 3.11
C VAL A 94 -9.62 -9.10 2.70
N SER A 95 -9.46 -8.19 3.67
CA SER A 95 -8.98 -6.83 3.42
C SER A 95 -7.61 -6.82 2.74
N THR A 96 -6.63 -7.58 3.26
CA THR A 96 -5.27 -7.60 2.71
C THR A 96 -5.17 -8.26 1.35
N VAL A 97 -5.97 -9.31 1.08
CA VAL A 97 -6.04 -9.93 -0.26
C VAL A 97 -6.67 -8.97 -1.27
N LEU A 98 -7.79 -8.32 -0.91
CA LEU A 98 -8.45 -7.37 -1.82
C LEU A 98 -7.57 -6.17 -2.14
N VAL A 99 -6.86 -5.61 -1.16
CA VAL A 99 -5.95 -4.49 -1.41
C VAL A 99 -4.75 -4.90 -2.28
N SER A 100 -4.33 -6.15 -2.25
CA SER A 100 -3.25 -6.66 -3.13
C SER A 100 -3.61 -6.66 -4.62
N THR A 101 -4.89 -6.49 -4.96
CA THR A 101 -5.33 -6.27 -6.36
C THR A 101 -4.83 -4.94 -6.93
N GLU A 102 -4.19 -4.08 -6.13
CA GLU A 102 -3.53 -2.85 -6.59
C GLU A 102 -2.62 -3.09 -7.80
N VAL A 103 -1.94 -4.25 -7.86
CA VAL A 103 -1.07 -4.63 -8.98
C VAL A 103 -1.86 -4.70 -10.29
N ILE A 104 -3.06 -5.24 -10.23
CA ILE A 104 -3.97 -5.36 -11.38
C ILE A 104 -4.46 -3.97 -11.83
N PHE A 105 -4.90 -3.14 -10.87
CA PHE A 105 -5.31 -1.76 -11.20
C PHE A 105 -4.15 -0.92 -11.71
N THR A 106 -2.93 -1.13 -11.19
CA THR A 106 -1.71 -0.49 -11.70
C THR A 106 -1.44 -0.91 -13.15
N ALA A 107 -1.61 -2.20 -13.49
CA ALA A 107 -1.46 -2.69 -14.84
C ALA A 107 -2.46 -2.07 -15.81
N ILE A 108 -3.74 -2.03 -15.43
CA ILE A 108 -4.80 -1.40 -16.20
C ILE A 108 -4.50 0.09 -16.40
N GLY A 109 -4.17 0.80 -15.33
CA GLY A 109 -3.81 2.21 -15.40
C GLY A 109 -2.57 2.48 -16.25
N PHE A 110 -1.56 1.60 -16.19
CA PHE A 110 -0.38 1.68 -17.07
C PHE A 110 -0.75 1.57 -18.55
N ALA A 111 -1.64 0.65 -18.89
CA ALA A 111 -2.13 0.52 -20.26
C ALA A 111 -2.95 1.73 -20.73
N LEU A 112 -3.82 2.25 -19.86
CA LEU A 112 -4.71 3.36 -20.21
C LEU A 112 -4.00 4.71 -20.28
N PHE A 113 -3.14 5.04 -19.30
CA PHE A 113 -2.55 6.36 -19.14
C PHE A 113 -1.13 6.46 -19.71
N LEU A 114 -0.36 5.38 -19.67
CA LEU A 114 1.04 5.35 -20.11
C LEU A 114 1.24 4.55 -21.40
N LYS A 115 0.13 4.16 -22.07
CA LYS A 115 0.13 3.40 -23.34
C LYS A 115 0.92 2.08 -23.28
N GLY A 116 1.05 1.50 -22.08
CA GLY A 116 1.67 0.20 -21.87
C GLY A 116 0.86 -0.92 -22.55
N LYS A 117 1.50 -2.03 -22.87
CA LYS A 117 0.83 -3.19 -23.46
C LYS A 117 0.59 -4.24 -22.38
N ILE A 118 -0.64 -4.72 -22.27
CA ILE A 118 -0.96 -5.87 -21.41
C ILE A 118 -0.87 -7.13 -22.25
N PRO A 119 -0.01 -8.11 -21.90
CA PRO A 119 0.07 -9.38 -22.63
C PRO A 119 -1.23 -10.17 -22.47
N ARG A 120 -1.55 -11.06 -23.42
CA ARG A 120 -2.80 -11.86 -23.38
C ARG A 120 -2.99 -12.64 -22.09
N LEU A 121 -1.92 -13.22 -21.57
CA LEU A 121 -1.93 -13.91 -20.27
C LEU A 121 -2.21 -12.94 -19.12
N GLY A 122 -1.75 -11.69 -19.22
CA GLY A 122 -2.08 -10.61 -18.28
C GLY A 122 -3.57 -10.27 -18.28
N VAL A 123 -4.23 -10.26 -19.44
CA VAL A 123 -5.70 -10.06 -19.51
C VAL A 123 -6.44 -11.18 -18.80
N ALA A 124 -6.04 -12.45 -19.03
CA ALA A 124 -6.63 -13.58 -18.30
C ALA A 124 -6.43 -13.47 -16.78
N ALA A 125 -5.24 -13.07 -16.36
CA ALA A 125 -4.95 -12.82 -14.94
C ALA A 125 -5.84 -11.71 -14.34
N ILE A 126 -6.08 -10.63 -15.06
CA ILE A 126 -6.99 -9.54 -14.65
C ILE A 126 -8.41 -10.07 -14.44
N LEU A 127 -8.93 -10.84 -15.39
CA LEU A 127 -10.28 -11.41 -15.29
C LEU A 127 -10.42 -12.39 -14.11
N LEU A 128 -9.39 -13.23 -13.89
CA LEU A 128 -9.34 -14.13 -12.73
C LEU A 128 -9.29 -13.34 -11.41
N ALA A 129 -8.51 -12.23 -11.34
CA ALA A 129 -8.44 -11.39 -10.16
C ALA A 129 -9.80 -10.78 -9.81
N PHE A 130 -10.53 -10.28 -10.80
CA PHE A 130 -11.88 -9.75 -10.57
C PHE A 130 -12.87 -10.84 -10.14
N GLY A 131 -12.81 -12.04 -10.73
CA GLY A 131 -13.62 -13.18 -10.30
C GLY A 131 -13.32 -13.60 -8.85
N GLY A 132 -12.05 -13.74 -8.48
CA GLY A 132 -11.63 -14.05 -7.11
C GLY A 132 -12.01 -12.95 -6.11
N SER A 133 -11.89 -11.67 -6.51
CA SER A 133 -12.33 -10.54 -5.68
C SER A 133 -13.83 -10.53 -5.45
N ALA A 134 -14.62 -10.90 -6.45
CA ALA A 134 -16.07 -11.05 -6.29
C ALA A 134 -16.42 -12.17 -5.31
N VAL A 135 -15.74 -13.33 -5.39
CA VAL A 135 -15.89 -14.43 -4.42
C VAL A 135 -15.57 -13.93 -3.01
N LEU A 136 -14.47 -13.21 -2.81
CA LEU A 136 -14.10 -12.63 -1.51
C LEU A 136 -15.12 -11.60 -1.04
N ALA A 137 -15.54 -10.69 -1.90
CA ALA A 137 -16.50 -9.65 -1.54
C ALA A 137 -17.83 -10.22 -1.05
N LEU A 138 -18.24 -11.37 -1.59
CA LEU A 138 -19.50 -12.06 -1.25
C LEU A 138 -19.32 -13.09 -0.11
N SER A 139 -18.08 -13.43 0.27
CA SER A 139 -17.79 -14.44 1.28
C SER A 139 -18.02 -13.98 2.73
N GLY A 140 -18.19 -12.68 2.97
CA GLY A 140 -18.41 -12.12 4.31
C GLY A 140 -19.77 -12.44 4.92
N GLY A 141 -20.64 -13.12 4.21
CA GLY A 141 -21.96 -13.53 4.70
C GLY A 141 -22.85 -12.33 5.09
N ALA A 142 -23.71 -12.54 6.08
CA ALA A 142 -24.64 -11.53 6.59
C ALA A 142 -24.02 -10.63 7.69
N GLU A 143 -22.70 -10.67 7.92
CA GLU A 143 -22.05 -9.78 8.88
C GLU A 143 -22.24 -8.33 8.46
N ALA A 144 -22.82 -7.53 9.36
CA ALA A 144 -23.04 -6.12 9.13
C ALA A 144 -21.71 -5.40 8.87
N GLY A 145 -21.58 -4.76 7.71
CA GLY A 145 -20.38 -4.01 7.35
C GLY A 145 -19.35 -4.77 6.49
N ALA A 146 -19.39 -6.12 6.41
CA ALA A 146 -18.38 -6.87 5.66
C ALA A 146 -18.30 -6.45 4.17
N LEU A 147 -19.44 -6.26 3.50
CA LEU A 147 -19.46 -5.81 2.11
C LEU A 147 -18.88 -4.40 1.95
N SER A 148 -19.23 -3.46 2.83
CA SER A 148 -18.68 -2.11 2.79
C SER A 148 -17.17 -2.11 3.05
N GLY A 149 -16.70 -2.93 4.00
CA GLY A 149 -15.27 -3.16 4.25
C GLY A 149 -14.53 -3.70 3.03
N ASN A 150 -15.12 -4.67 2.33
CA ASN A 150 -14.57 -5.26 1.11
C ASN A 150 -14.49 -4.24 -0.04
N LEU A 151 -15.54 -3.41 -0.21
CA LEU A 151 -15.54 -2.33 -1.20
C LEU A 151 -14.51 -1.25 -0.87
N LEU A 152 -14.33 -0.91 0.40
CA LEU A 152 -13.27 0.01 0.85
C LEU A 152 -11.87 -0.55 0.57
N ALA A 153 -11.64 -1.85 0.74
CA ALA A 153 -10.37 -2.48 0.37
C ALA A 153 -10.08 -2.36 -1.12
N LEU A 154 -11.09 -2.58 -1.98
CA LEU A 154 -10.95 -2.39 -3.43
C LEU A 154 -10.73 -0.91 -3.80
N ALA A 155 -11.44 0.02 -3.18
CA ALA A 155 -11.22 1.45 -3.36
C ALA A 155 -9.79 1.85 -2.95
N ALA A 156 -9.30 1.29 -1.84
CA ALA A 156 -7.92 1.48 -1.39
C ALA A 156 -6.91 0.93 -2.41
N ALA A 157 -7.20 -0.22 -3.05
CA ALA A 157 -6.35 -0.79 -4.10
C ALA A 157 -6.27 0.13 -5.33
N VAL A 158 -7.38 0.70 -5.78
CA VAL A 158 -7.42 1.68 -6.89
C VAL A 158 -6.63 2.93 -6.53
N ALA A 159 -6.82 3.47 -5.33
CA ALA A 159 -6.10 4.67 -4.88
C ALA A 159 -4.58 4.42 -4.79
N SER A 160 -4.17 3.24 -4.30
CA SER A 160 -2.76 2.81 -4.27
C SER A 160 -2.17 2.67 -5.67
N ALA A 161 -2.95 2.12 -6.62
CA ALA A 161 -2.54 2.01 -8.01
C ALA A 161 -2.26 3.39 -8.65
N LEU A 162 -3.14 4.36 -8.43
CA LEU A 162 -2.96 5.73 -8.91
C LEU A 162 -1.72 6.38 -8.29
N TYR A 163 -1.53 6.23 -6.97
CA TYR A 163 -0.30 6.65 -6.28
C TYR A 163 0.95 6.06 -6.93
N THR A 164 0.94 4.76 -7.22
CA THR A 164 2.06 4.04 -7.83
C THR A 164 2.35 4.52 -9.25
N LEU A 165 1.32 4.74 -10.06
CA LEU A 165 1.46 5.25 -11.43
C LEU A 165 2.05 6.67 -11.48
N ILE A 166 1.56 7.58 -10.63
CA ILE A 166 2.10 8.93 -10.52
C ILE A 166 3.56 8.86 -10.03
N GLY A 167 3.83 8.01 -9.06
CA GLY A 167 5.17 7.76 -8.55
C GLY A 167 6.14 7.29 -9.64
N ARG A 168 5.72 6.39 -10.52
CA ARG A 168 6.53 5.92 -11.65
C ARG A 168 6.95 7.07 -12.56
N VAL A 169 6.02 7.98 -12.87
CA VAL A 169 6.30 9.18 -13.69
C VAL A 169 7.30 10.11 -12.99
N GLN A 170 7.07 10.40 -11.72
CA GLN A 170 7.90 11.35 -10.96
C GLN A 170 9.31 10.83 -10.67
N ARG A 171 9.48 9.53 -10.50
CA ARG A 171 10.78 8.90 -10.27
C ARG A 171 11.71 8.92 -11.48
N GLY A 172 11.22 9.31 -12.64
CA GLY A 172 12.06 9.52 -13.81
C GLY A 172 13.08 10.65 -13.64
N HIS A 173 12.82 11.62 -12.76
CA HIS A 173 13.68 12.79 -12.57
C HIS A 173 13.85 13.24 -11.09
N LEU A 174 13.00 12.80 -10.17
CA LEU A 174 13.16 13.04 -8.74
C LEU A 174 13.81 11.86 -8.04
N SER A 175 14.68 12.14 -7.07
CA SER A 175 15.19 11.11 -6.17
C SER A 175 14.04 10.51 -5.34
N THR A 176 14.22 9.26 -4.89
CA THR A 176 13.23 8.61 -4.03
C THR A 176 12.96 9.44 -2.78
N ALA A 177 14.00 10.04 -2.17
CA ALA A 177 13.86 10.80 -0.94
C ALA A 177 13.01 12.07 -1.12
N VAL A 178 13.25 12.84 -2.18
CA VAL A 178 12.49 14.07 -2.46
C VAL A 178 11.05 13.73 -2.85
N TYR A 179 10.85 12.75 -3.75
CA TYR A 179 9.52 12.30 -4.15
C TYR A 179 8.70 11.82 -2.96
N THR A 180 9.25 10.90 -2.15
CA THR A 180 8.50 10.34 -1.01
C THR A 180 8.21 11.40 0.05
N PHE A 181 9.17 12.30 0.32
CA PHE A 181 8.95 13.40 1.27
C PHE A 181 7.78 14.30 0.84
N LEU A 182 7.78 14.79 -0.40
CA LEU A 182 6.72 15.65 -0.91
C LEU A 182 5.36 14.95 -0.94
N THR A 183 5.33 13.69 -1.37
CA THR A 183 4.13 12.87 -1.41
C THR A 183 3.58 12.58 0.00
N TYR A 184 4.45 12.23 0.95
CA TYR A 184 4.03 11.96 2.33
C TYR A 184 3.61 13.23 3.07
N LEU A 185 4.23 14.36 2.77
CA LEU A 185 3.80 15.66 3.30
C LEU A 185 2.40 16.01 2.79
N ALA A 186 2.15 15.87 1.49
CA ALA A 186 0.82 16.11 0.91
C ALA A 186 -0.23 15.11 1.46
N CYS A 187 0.13 13.84 1.61
CA CYS A 187 -0.71 12.82 2.24
C CYS A 187 -1.05 13.21 3.68
N PHE A 188 -0.06 13.60 4.48
CA PHE A 188 -0.25 14.05 5.85
C PHE A 188 -1.22 15.24 5.93
N VAL A 189 -1.00 16.28 5.13
CA VAL A 189 -1.88 17.46 5.08
C VAL A 189 -3.31 17.05 4.69
N THR A 190 -3.47 16.20 3.68
CA THR A 190 -4.79 15.71 3.25
C THR A 190 -5.49 14.94 4.37
N LEU A 191 -4.76 14.04 5.08
CA LEU A 191 -5.31 13.28 6.20
C LEU A 191 -5.73 14.20 7.35
N VAL A 192 -4.92 15.21 7.68
CA VAL A 192 -5.26 16.21 8.71
C VAL A 192 -6.54 16.94 8.33
N VAL A 193 -6.65 17.44 7.09
CA VAL A 193 -7.82 18.17 6.61
C VAL A 193 -9.07 17.30 6.63
N LEU A 194 -8.99 16.07 6.12
CA LEU A 194 -10.15 15.16 6.08
C LEU A 194 -10.58 14.71 7.47
N THR A 195 -9.63 14.38 8.36
CA THR A 195 -9.94 13.92 9.72
C THR A 195 -10.47 15.05 10.59
N ALA A 196 -9.86 16.23 10.54
CA ALA A 196 -10.37 17.40 11.27
C ALA A 196 -11.73 17.86 10.71
N GLY A 197 -11.89 17.84 9.38
CA GLY A 197 -13.13 18.19 8.69
C GLY A 197 -14.30 17.24 9.01
N SER A 198 -14.04 16.00 9.42
CA SER A 198 -15.06 15.08 9.93
C SER A 198 -15.45 15.33 11.40
N GLY A 199 -14.89 16.35 12.04
CA GLY A 199 -15.11 16.64 13.46
C GLY A 199 -14.35 15.72 14.43
N THR A 200 -13.48 14.83 13.92
CA THR A 200 -12.71 13.92 14.76
C THR A 200 -11.51 14.65 15.38
N PRO A 201 -11.35 14.69 16.72
CA PRO A 201 -10.22 15.34 17.37
C PRO A 201 -8.92 14.60 17.00
N LEU A 202 -7.90 15.37 16.58
CA LEU A 202 -6.60 14.84 16.20
C LEU A 202 -5.70 14.49 17.41
N VAL A 203 -6.04 14.97 18.60
CA VAL A 203 -5.27 14.78 19.84
C VAL A 203 -6.16 14.18 20.93
N GLY A 204 -5.55 13.70 22.01
CA GLY A 204 -6.29 13.14 23.15
C GLY A 204 -6.42 11.61 23.14
N TRP A 205 -5.84 10.92 22.16
CA TRP A 205 -5.93 9.46 22.01
C TRP A 205 -4.89 8.67 22.82
N GLY A 206 -4.02 9.40 23.56
CA GLY A 206 -3.04 8.81 24.44
C GLY A 206 -1.71 8.40 23.76
N ALA A 207 -0.69 8.16 24.59
CA ALA A 207 0.66 7.84 24.12
C ALA A 207 0.73 6.51 23.35
N ARG A 208 -0.13 5.55 23.66
CA ARG A 208 -0.19 4.26 22.97
C ARG A 208 -0.46 4.44 21.46
N GLU A 209 -1.42 5.28 21.09
CA GLU A 209 -1.80 5.50 19.70
C GLU A 209 -0.73 6.31 18.95
N LEU A 210 -0.06 7.25 19.61
CA LEU A 210 1.11 7.93 19.08
C LEU A 210 2.25 6.93 18.79
N PHE A 211 2.48 5.98 19.69
CA PHE A 211 3.47 4.93 19.51
C PHE A 211 3.09 3.95 18.40
N MET A 212 1.80 3.59 18.27
CA MET A 212 1.30 2.79 17.12
C MET A 212 1.55 3.51 15.79
N GLY A 213 1.28 4.83 15.73
CA GLY A 213 1.61 5.65 14.58
C GLY A 213 3.11 5.67 14.26
N LEU A 214 3.97 5.77 15.28
CA LEU A 214 5.43 5.69 15.13
C LEU A 214 5.88 4.31 14.61
N ALA A 215 5.35 3.24 15.18
CA ALA A 215 5.65 1.88 14.73
C ALA A 215 5.26 1.67 13.26
N LEU A 216 4.06 2.12 12.85
CA LEU A 216 3.62 2.12 11.45
C LEU A 216 4.52 2.97 10.55
N ALA A 217 4.97 4.16 11.01
CA ALA A 217 5.86 5.02 10.27
C ALA A 217 7.22 4.36 10.02
N VAL A 218 7.83 3.80 11.06
CA VAL A 218 9.17 3.20 10.98
C VAL A 218 9.12 1.87 10.26
N LEU A 219 8.30 0.92 10.73
CA LEU A 219 8.30 -0.46 10.23
C LEU A 219 7.67 -0.55 8.83
N CYS A 220 6.51 0.08 8.65
CA CYS A 220 5.72 -0.15 7.45
C CYS A 220 5.96 0.92 6.37
N THR A 221 6.26 2.18 6.74
CA THR A 221 6.48 3.24 5.74
C THR A 221 7.95 3.39 5.41
N LEU A 222 8.82 3.67 6.38
CA LEU A 222 10.24 3.92 6.11
C LEU A 222 10.99 2.64 5.77
N LEU A 223 10.88 1.60 6.59
CA LEU A 223 11.53 0.31 6.33
C LEU A 223 10.77 -0.50 5.27
N GLY A 224 9.43 -0.44 5.26
CA GLY A 224 8.61 -1.12 4.27
C GLY A 224 8.72 -0.49 2.89
N HIS A 225 7.94 0.54 2.61
CA HIS A 225 7.83 1.15 1.28
C HIS A 225 9.14 1.70 0.72
N SER A 226 10.01 2.31 1.57
CA SER A 226 11.27 2.87 1.10
C SER A 226 12.27 1.78 0.71
N LEU A 227 12.37 0.68 1.48
CA LEU A 227 13.25 -0.44 1.14
C LEU A 227 12.71 -1.27 -0.03
N PHE A 228 11.39 -1.36 -0.25
CA PHE A 228 10.84 -1.90 -1.48
C PHE A 228 11.36 -1.13 -2.69
N SER A 229 11.25 0.20 -2.65
CA SER A 229 11.77 1.07 -3.71
C SER A 229 13.27 0.91 -3.91
N TRP A 230 14.02 0.64 -2.84
CA TRP A 230 15.44 0.33 -2.93
C TRP A 230 15.70 -1.05 -3.55
N CYS A 231 14.92 -2.07 -3.19
CA CYS A 231 15.05 -3.42 -3.76
C CYS A 231 14.85 -3.43 -5.27
N LEU A 232 13.97 -2.58 -5.82
CA LEU A 232 13.75 -2.43 -7.26
C LEU A 232 15.01 -2.00 -8.03
N LYS A 233 16.03 -1.44 -7.36
CA LYS A 233 17.32 -1.15 -7.98
C LYS A 233 18.17 -2.41 -8.24
N TYR A 234 17.94 -3.49 -7.50
CA TYR A 234 18.79 -4.69 -7.49
C TYR A 234 18.05 -5.97 -7.88
N LEU A 235 16.73 -5.95 -7.85
CA LEU A 235 15.86 -7.10 -8.14
C LEU A 235 14.85 -6.71 -9.22
N SER A 236 14.40 -7.68 -10.02
CA SER A 236 13.39 -7.42 -11.02
C SER A 236 12.08 -6.95 -10.38
N PRO A 237 11.34 -6.03 -11.02
CA PRO A 237 10.04 -5.58 -10.54
C PRO A 237 9.07 -6.74 -10.27
N SER A 238 9.05 -7.75 -11.16
CA SER A 238 8.22 -8.95 -11.02
C SER A 238 8.55 -9.75 -9.75
N TYR A 239 9.85 -9.88 -9.39
CA TYR A 239 10.25 -10.57 -8.17
C TYR A 239 9.83 -9.81 -6.91
N VAL A 240 10.00 -8.48 -6.93
CA VAL A 240 9.61 -7.61 -5.82
C VAL A 240 8.09 -7.59 -5.64
N SER A 241 7.33 -7.52 -6.74
CA SER A 241 5.86 -7.58 -6.70
C SER A 241 5.35 -8.95 -6.22
N ALA A 242 5.97 -10.05 -6.68
CA ALA A 242 5.63 -11.39 -6.20
C ALA A 242 5.88 -11.55 -4.69
N ALA A 243 6.95 -10.94 -4.16
CA ALA A 243 7.23 -10.97 -2.72
C ALA A 243 6.17 -10.24 -1.89
N LYS A 244 5.56 -9.16 -2.42
CA LYS A 244 4.42 -8.47 -1.76
C LYS A 244 3.22 -9.39 -1.53
N LEU A 245 3.01 -10.42 -2.35
CA LEU A 245 1.92 -11.38 -2.17
C LEU A 245 2.06 -12.25 -0.91
N CYS A 246 3.23 -12.23 -0.28
CA CYS A 246 3.41 -12.83 1.03
C CYS A 246 2.74 -12.02 2.16
N GLU A 247 2.47 -10.73 1.94
CA GLU A 247 1.84 -9.84 2.94
C GLU A 247 0.48 -10.39 3.41
N PRO A 248 -0.51 -10.66 2.53
CA PRO A 248 -1.79 -11.22 2.98
C PRO A 248 -1.64 -12.59 3.65
N VAL A 249 -0.65 -13.39 3.25
CA VAL A 249 -0.40 -14.69 3.88
C VAL A 249 0.08 -14.51 5.32
N PHE A 250 1.11 -13.69 5.55
CA PHE A 250 1.62 -13.42 6.90
C PHE A 250 0.60 -12.70 7.78
N SER A 251 -0.13 -11.74 7.23
CA SER A 251 -1.18 -11.02 7.97
C SER A 251 -2.32 -11.95 8.37
N THR A 252 -2.75 -12.87 7.49
CA THR A 252 -3.76 -13.87 7.80
C THR A 252 -3.29 -14.83 8.87
N LEU A 253 -2.07 -15.39 8.74
CA LEU A 253 -1.50 -16.30 9.73
C LEU A 253 -1.36 -15.64 11.11
N ALA A 254 -1.02 -14.35 11.15
CA ALA A 254 -0.94 -13.60 12.40
C ALA A 254 -2.34 -13.28 12.96
N ALA A 255 -3.35 -13.05 12.12
CA ALA A 255 -4.71 -12.72 12.55
C ALA A 255 -5.41 -13.90 13.26
N ILE A 256 -5.08 -15.15 12.90
CA ILE A 256 -5.65 -16.35 13.54
C ILE A 256 -5.44 -16.34 15.06
N PRO A 257 -4.21 -16.34 15.60
CA PRO A 257 -3.99 -16.36 17.04
C PRO A 257 -4.29 -14.99 17.72
N LEU A 258 -4.16 -13.86 17.02
CA LEU A 258 -4.29 -12.54 17.63
C LEU A 258 -5.73 -12.04 17.69
N PHE A 259 -6.55 -12.39 16.70
CA PHE A 259 -7.93 -11.91 16.59
C PHE A 259 -8.95 -13.03 16.50
N HIS A 260 -8.50 -14.32 16.54
CA HIS A 260 -9.33 -15.51 16.34
C HIS A 260 -10.07 -15.51 15.00
N GLU A 261 -9.51 -14.83 13.99
CA GLU A 261 -10.05 -14.74 12.63
C GLU A 261 -9.59 -15.96 11.82
N VAL A 262 -10.41 -17.01 11.77
CA VAL A 262 -10.15 -18.19 10.93
C VAL A 262 -10.85 -18.00 9.58
N PRO A 263 -10.09 -17.95 8.44
CA PRO A 263 -10.71 -17.78 7.14
C PRO A 263 -11.66 -18.92 6.79
N THR A 264 -12.83 -18.58 6.24
CA THR A 264 -13.77 -19.58 5.73
C THR A 264 -13.21 -20.27 4.48
N PRO A 265 -13.67 -21.48 4.13
CA PRO A 265 -13.26 -22.14 2.89
C PRO A 265 -13.45 -21.28 1.63
N LEU A 266 -14.55 -20.51 1.57
CA LEU A 266 -14.83 -19.61 0.46
C LEU A 266 -13.83 -18.45 0.40
N GLN A 267 -13.43 -17.90 1.56
CA GLN A 267 -12.38 -16.89 1.65
C GLN A 267 -11.02 -17.44 1.21
N LEU A 268 -10.69 -18.68 1.57
CA LEU A 268 -9.45 -19.32 1.12
C LEU A 268 -9.45 -19.53 -0.40
N ILE A 269 -10.55 -20.01 -0.98
CA ILE A 269 -10.68 -20.19 -2.44
C ILE A 269 -10.52 -18.85 -3.16
N GLY A 270 -11.29 -17.84 -2.76
CA GLY A 270 -11.19 -16.50 -3.35
C GLY A 270 -9.80 -15.89 -3.19
N GLY A 271 -9.18 -16.06 -2.01
CA GLY A 271 -7.82 -15.61 -1.75
C GLY A 271 -6.78 -16.27 -2.65
N VAL A 272 -6.84 -17.59 -2.81
CA VAL A 272 -5.93 -18.33 -3.71
C VAL A 272 -6.11 -17.88 -5.15
N ILE A 273 -7.34 -17.67 -5.62
CA ILE A 273 -7.60 -17.17 -6.98
C ILE A 273 -7.01 -15.77 -7.18
N VAL A 274 -7.22 -14.84 -6.24
CA VAL A 274 -6.67 -13.45 -6.34
C VAL A 274 -5.14 -13.49 -6.31
N LEU A 275 -4.53 -14.11 -5.31
CA LEU A 275 -3.07 -14.16 -5.18
C LEU A 275 -2.42 -14.90 -6.36
N GLY A 276 -3.03 -16.00 -6.81
CA GLY A 276 -2.60 -16.74 -7.99
C GLY A 276 -2.67 -15.91 -9.26
N SER A 277 -3.73 -15.12 -9.44
CA SER A 277 -3.89 -14.24 -10.60
C SER A 277 -2.90 -13.08 -10.60
N VAL A 278 -2.61 -12.46 -9.44
CA VAL A 278 -1.58 -11.43 -9.35
C VAL A 278 -0.19 -12.03 -9.65
N LEU A 279 0.11 -13.22 -9.14
CA LEU A 279 1.35 -13.93 -9.45
C LEU A 279 1.44 -14.27 -10.95
N LEU A 280 0.34 -14.72 -11.57
CA LEU A 280 0.26 -15.00 -13.00
C LEU A 280 0.53 -13.72 -13.82
N TYR A 281 -0.07 -12.59 -13.41
CA TYR A 281 0.17 -11.30 -14.04
C TYR A 281 1.63 -10.89 -13.97
N THR A 282 2.26 -10.95 -12.79
CA THR A 282 3.68 -10.56 -12.63
C THR A 282 4.64 -11.44 -13.41
N ARG A 283 4.29 -12.71 -13.66
CA ARG A 283 5.06 -13.61 -14.53
C ARG A 283 4.84 -13.33 -16.03
N ALA A 284 3.64 -12.87 -16.39
CA ALA A 284 3.31 -12.52 -17.77
C ALA A 284 3.95 -11.18 -18.20
N GLU A 285 4.23 -10.30 -17.24
CA GLU A 285 4.92 -9.04 -17.48
C GLU A 285 6.40 -9.34 -17.79
N ARG A 286 6.78 -9.22 -19.07
CA ARG A 286 8.20 -9.32 -19.44
C ARG A 286 8.93 -8.09 -18.89
N PRO A 287 10.17 -8.24 -18.37
CA PRO A 287 11.01 -7.09 -18.11
C PRO A 287 11.11 -6.27 -19.42
N GLU A 288 10.87 -4.97 -19.35
CA GLU A 288 11.32 -4.07 -20.42
C GLU A 288 12.84 -4.29 -20.51
N THR A 289 13.29 -5.01 -21.52
CA THR A 289 14.69 -4.97 -21.92
C THR A 289 14.94 -3.55 -22.36
N ASP A 290 15.83 -2.84 -21.65
CA ASP A 290 16.37 -1.55 -22.06
C ASP A 290 16.87 -1.71 -23.52
N GLU A 291 16.07 -1.21 -24.51
CA GLU A 291 16.53 -0.92 -25.85
C GLU A 291 17.05 0.52 -25.91
#